data_ea778551042502c6f9891543a9683c73
#
_entry.id   ea778551042502c6f9891543a9683c73
#
_cell.length_a   1.000
_cell.length_b   1.000
_cell.length_c   1.000
_cell.angle_alpha   90.00
_cell.angle_beta   90.00
_cell.angle_gamma   90.00
#
_symmetry.space_group_name_H-M   'P 1'
#
loop_
_entity.id
_entity.type
_entity.pdbx_description
1 polymer ?
#
loop_
_entity_poly.entity_id
_entity_poly.type
_entity_poly.pdbx_seq_one_letter_code
_entity_poly.pdbx_strand_id
1 'polypeptide(L)'
;MRRLEQWARHPHNVRFVDLCHEVERLDFTFTGITGSHHKYEHLVTHSKLVLTPDRTGKAKAYQVRQAYTLVVELGLLSSEEEP
;
A
#
# COMPACT_ATOMS: atom_id res chain seq x y z
N MET A 1 -6.93 -12.91 -2.39
CA MET A 1 -7.74 -11.70 -2.44
C MET A 1 -6.94 -10.53 -2.97
N ARG A 2 -7.44 -9.87 -3.98
CA ARG A 2 -6.67 -8.81 -4.62
C ARG A 2 -7.28 -7.45 -4.39
N ARG A 3 -7.39 -7.08 -3.10
CA ARG A 3 -7.97 -5.80 -2.74
C ARG A 3 -7.17 -4.65 -3.32
N LEU A 4 -5.83 -4.73 -3.26
CA LEU A 4 -5.00 -3.64 -3.76
C LEU A 4 -5.19 -3.46 -5.26
N GLU A 5 -5.34 -4.55 -6.01
CA GLU A 5 -5.60 -4.46 -7.44
C GLU A 5 -6.93 -3.76 -7.71
N GLN A 6 -7.96 -4.12 -6.95
CA GLN A 6 -9.26 -3.48 -7.12
C GLN A 6 -9.21 -2.01 -6.78
N TRP A 7 -8.50 -1.66 -5.71
CA TRP A 7 -8.33 -0.26 -5.33
C TRP A 7 -7.57 0.52 -6.39
N ALA A 8 -6.57 -0.11 -7.03
CA ALA A 8 -5.82 0.57 -8.08
C ALA A 8 -6.70 0.93 -9.27
N ARG A 9 -7.72 0.11 -9.54
CA ARG A 9 -8.68 0.40 -10.61
C ARG A 9 -9.64 1.53 -10.24
N HIS A 10 -9.96 1.66 -8.95
CA HIS A 10 -10.92 2.64 -8.46
C HIS A 10 -10.36 3.26 -7.18
N PRO A 11 -9.31 4.11 -7.30
CA PRO A 11 -8.53 4.49 -6.13
C PRO A 11 -9.08 5.67 -5.33
N HIS A 12 -10.25 6.21 -5.68
CA HIS A 12 -10.67 7.48 -5.12
C HIS A 12 -11.43 7.37 -3.81
N ASN A 13 -11.77 6.18 -3.35
CA ASN A 13 -12.51 6.01 -2.10
C ASN A 13 -11.87 4.98 -1.20
N VAL A 14 -10.55 4.94 -1.18
CA VAL A 14 -9.82 4.01 -0.33
C VAL A 14 -9.47 4.71 0.96
N ARG A 15 -9.88 4.13 2.09
CA ARG A 15 -9.52 4.69 3.38
C ARG A 15 -8.03 4.48 3.64
N PHE A 16 -7.39 5.51 4.19
CA PHE A 16 -5.95 5.43 4.42
C PHE A 16 -5.57 4.26 5.32
N VAL A 17 -6.35 4.06 6.40
CA VAL A 17 -6.04 2.98 7.34
C VAL A 17 -6.16 1.62 6.66
N ASP A 18 -7.08 1.47 5.71
CA ASP A 18 -7.23 0.21 4.99
C ASP A 18 -6.03 -0.04 4.08
N LEU A 19 -5.52 1.00 3.43
CA LEU A 19 -4.32 0.85 2.61
C LEU A 19 -3.13 0.45 3.46
N CYS A 20 -2.98 1.08 4.63
CA CYS A 20 -1.89 0.73 5.54
C CYS A 20 -1.97 -0.73 5.95
N HIS A 21 -3.17 -1.21 6.32
CA HIS A 21 -3.33 -2.61 6.71
C HIS A 21 -3.00 -3.54 5.56
N GLU A 22 -3.37 -3.16 4.34
CA GLU A 22 -3.13 -4.03 3.20
C GLU A 22 -1.63 -4.16 2.90
N VAL A 23 -0.88 -3.06 2.95
CA VAL A 23 0.57 -3.17 2.70
C VAL A 23 1.24 -3.94 3.84
N GLU A 24 0.73 -3.82 5.08
CA GLU A 24 1.25 -4.62 6.18
C GLU A 24 1.01 -6.10 5.96
N ARG A 25 -0.13 -6.47 5.41
CA ARG A 25 -0.40 -7.86 5.05
C ARG A 25 0.58 -8.39 4.02
N LEU A 26 1.13 -7.51 3.20
CA LEU A 26 2.07 -7.88 2.15
C LEU A 26 3.52 -7.74 2.63
N ASP A 27 3.71 -7.74 3.95
CA ASP A 27 5.02 -7.76 4.60
C ASP A 27 5.77 -6.44 4.53
N PHE A 28 5.05 -5.34 4.36
CA PHE A 28 5.64 -4.03 4.60
C PHE A 28 5.53 -3.72 6.08
N THR A 29 6.64 -3.34 6.67
CA THR A 29 6.75 -3.05 8.11
C THR A 29 6.80 -1.54 8.31
N PHE A 30 5.99 -1.05 9.23
CA PHE A 30 6.00 0.37 9.58
C PHE A 30 7.34 0.72 10.23
N THR A 31 8.04 1.71 9.69
CA THR A 31 9.36 2.10 10.21
C THR A 31 9.34 3.47 10.87
N GLY A 32 8.28 4.24 10.70
CA GLY A 32 8.21 5.54 11.36
C GLY A 32 7.29 6.49 10.63
N ILE A 33 7.15 7.67 11.22
CA ILE A 33 6.30 8.69 10.65
C ILE A 33 7.04 10.03 10.75
N THR A 34 6.97 10.82 9.69
CA THR A 34 7.50 12.17 9.67
C THR A 34 6.39 13.07 9.18
N GLY A 35 5.87 13.94 10.06
CA GLY A 35 4.67 14.69 9.72
C GLY A 35 3.53 13.74 9.45
N SER A 36 2.97 13.78 8.26
CA SER A 36 1.90 12.87 7.87
C SER A 36 2.41 11.72 7.00
N HIS A 37 3.72 11.63 6.79
CA HIS A 37 4.32 10.59 5.93
C HIS A 37 4.55 9.33 6.76
N HIS A 38 3.77 8.29 6.47
CA HIS A 38 3.91 6.98 7.11
C HIS A 38 4.87 6.16 6.28
N LYS A 39 5.99 5.75 6.90
CA LYS A 39 7.09 5.09 6.20
C LYS A 39 7.04 3.60 6.45
N TYR A 40 7.21 2.84 5.38
CA TYR A 40 7.21 1.37 5.43
C TYR A 40 8.41 0.84 4.68
N GLU A 41 8.87 -0.33 5.09
CA GLU A 41 9.95 -1.03 4.40
C GLU A 41 9.56 -2.49 4.31
N HIS A 42 9.72 -3.09 3.13
CA HIS A 42 9.37 -4.49 2.95
C HIS A 42 10.35 -5.37 3.71
N LEU A 43 9.80 -6.37 4.40
CA LEU A 43 10.57 -7.24 5.29
C LEU A 43 11.69 -7.98 4.56
N VAL A 44 11.43 -8.42 3.33
CA VAL A 44 12.38 -9.24 2.60
C VAL A 44 13.17 -8.43 1.58
N THR A 45 12.51 -7.61 0.78
CA THR A 45 13.18 -6.90 -0.32
C THR A 45 13.78 -5.59 0.12
N HIS A 46 13.39 -5.07 1.30
CA HIS A 46 13.82 -3.77 1.84
C HIS A 46 13.38 -2.61 0.98
N SER A 47 12.42 -2.81 0.09
CA SER A 47 11.85 -1.74 -0.71
C SER A 47 11.08 -0.78 0.19
N LYS A 48 11.21 0.50 -0.08
CA LYS A 48 10.61 1.53 0.76
C LYS A 48 9.33 2.05 0.15
N LEU A 49 8.38 2.37 1.01
CA LEU A 49 7.07 2.88 0.59
C LEU A 49 6.67 3.96 1.58
N VAL A 50 6.20 5.09 1.07
CA VAL A 50 5.71 6.18 1.91
C VAL A 50 4.26 6.44 1.56
N LEU A 51 3.40 6.44 2.58
CA LEU A 51 1.97 6.65 2.39
C LEU A 51 1.54 7.86 3.21
N THR A 52 0.73 8.72 2.60
CA THR A 52 0.28 9.96 3.23
C THR A 52 -1.22 10.07 3.06
N PRO A 53 -1.99 10.26 4.13
CA PRO A 53 -3.44 10.45 3.99
C PRO A 53 -3.75 11.83 3.44
N ASP A 54 -4.92 11.96 2.81
CA ASP A 54 -5.41 13.27 2.47
C ASP A 54 -6.11 13.87 3.69
N ARG A 55 -6.69 15.07 3.53
CA ARG A 55 -7.28 15.77 4.66
C ARG A 55 -8.54 15.09 5.20
N THR A 56 -9.13 14.21 4.43
CA THR A 56 -10.37 13.53 4.84
C THR A 56 -10.12 12.12 5.38
N GLY A 57 -8.86 11.70 5.48
CA GLY A 57 -8.52 10.38 5.97
C GLY A 57 -8.51 9.32 4.89
N LYS A 58 -8.53 9.72 3.63
CA LYS A 58 -8.46 8.78 2.53
C LYS A 58 -7.04 8.66 2.02
N ALA A 59 -6.74 7.52 1.41
CA ALA A 59 -5.49 7.36 0.69
C ALA A 59 -5.53 8.21 -0.57
N LYS A 60 -4.39 8.81 -0.92
CA LYS A 60 -4.31 9.55 -2.16
C LYS A 60 -4.29 8.58 -3.33
N ALA A 61 -5.10 8.89 -4.36
CA ALA A 61 -5.29 7.96 -5.47
C ALA A 61 -3.96 7.55 -6.09
N TYR A 62 -3.05 8.52 -6.31
CA TYR A 62 -1.78 8.17 -6.95
C TYR A 62 -0.93 7.26 -6.07
N GLN A 63 -1.07 7.35 -4.74
CA GLN A 63 -0.32 6.48 -3.85
C GLN A 63 -0.89 5.07 -3.83
N VAL A 64 -2.20 4.93 -3.96
CA VAL A 64 -2.79 3.61 -4.12
C VAL A 64 -2.19 2.92 -5.34
N ARG A 65 -2.10 3.64 -6.46
CA ARG A 65 -1.53 3.08 -7.68
C ARG A 65 -0.04 2.80 -7.55
N GLN A 66 0.70 3.69 -6.86
CA GLN A 66 2.12 3.45 -6.64
C GLN A 66 2.35 2.20 -5.80
N ALA A 67 1.55 2.01 -4.76
CA ALA A 67 1.67 0.82 -3.92
C ALA A 67 1.39 -0.42 -4.76
N TYR A 68 0.36 -0.38 -5.59
CA TYR A 68 0.04 -1.51 -6.45
C TYR A 68 1.18 -1.82 -7.42
N THR A 69 1.73 -0.78 -8.07
CA THR A 69 2.82 -0.95 -9.01
C THR A 69 4.03 -1.58 -8.34
N LEU A 70 4.36 -1.10 -7.15
CA LEU A 70 5.49 -1.65 -6.41
C LEU A 70 5.26 -3.12 -6.06
N VAL A 71 4.07 -3.44 -5.57
CA VAL A 71 3.74 -4.80 -5.18
C VAL A 71 3.81 -5.74 -6.39
N VAL A 72 3.34 -5.28 -7.54
CA VAL A 72 3.43 -6.07 -8.78
C VAL A 72 4.89 -6.28 -9.17
N GLU A 73 5.68 -5.21 -9.13
CA GLU A 73 7.09 -5.30 -9.51
C GLU A 73 7.87 -6.25 -8.62
N LEU A 74 7.50 -6.32 -7.35
CA LEU A 74 8.15 -7.21 -6.41
C LEU A 74 7.62 -8.63 -6.47
N GLY A 75 6.61 -8.89 -7.29
CA GLY A 75 6.04 -10.22 -7.43
C GLY A 75 5.19 -10.66 -6.26
N LEU A 76 4.76 -9.73 -5.41
CA LEU A 76 4.08 -10.10 -4.18
C LEU A 76 2.64 -10.51 -4.39
N LEU A 77 2.00 -10.02 -5.45
CA LEU A 77 0.58 -10.35 -5.70
C LEU A 77 0.39 -11.75 -6.24
N SER A 78 1.42 -12.36 -6.79
CA SER A 78 1.25 -13.68 -7.37
C SER A 78 0.82 -14.69 -6.31
N SER A 79 1.31 -14.56 -5.08
CA SER A 79 0.89 -15.45 -4.02
C SER A 79 -0.51 -15.11 -3.52
N GLU A 80 -0.95 -13.89 -3.71
CA GLU A 80 -2.29 -13.46 -3.33
C GLU A 80 -3.35 -13.99 -4.28
N GLU A 81 -2.98 -14.29 -5.49
CA GLU A 81 -3.93 -14.72 -6.50
C GLU A 81 -4.33 -16.17 -6.37
N GLU A 82 -3.64 -16.89 -5.55
CA GLU A 82 -3.95 -18.30 -5.39
C GLU A 82 -5.27 -18.47 -4.68
N PRO A 83 -6.17 -19.23 -5.25
CA PRO A 83 -7.49 -19.43 -4.63
C PRO A 83 -7.39 -20.16 -3.33
#